data_5de3155104bd98c81cbcba01e30921fa
#
_entry.id   5de3155104bd98c81cbcba01e30921fa
#
_cell.length_a   1.000
_cell.length_b   1.000
_cell.length_c   1.000
_cell.angle_alpha   90.00
_cell.angle_beta   90.00
_cell.angle_gamma   90.00
#
_symmetry.space_group_name_H-M   'P 1'
#
loop_
_entity.id
_entity.type
_entity.pdbx_description
1 polymer ?
#
loop_
_entity_poly.entity_id
_entity_poly.type
_entity_poly.pdbx_seq_one_letter_code
_entity_poly.pdbx_strand_id
1 'polypeptide(L)'
;MKCTNYCFKPLGLLFLLCLIPLWAFSQNITVKGVVKDATGESVIGASVVQKGTSNGIITDIDGNFTLNVPSNSTIVISFVGYKTQEIPVAGKTQINVTMKEDTEMLDEVVVVGYGQMKRSDLTGSVVSVNDQAIKKSVPTSIDQVLQGRAAGVQIQANSGTPGASTSIRIRGINSLNATNQPIFVIDGVVVDSATDDENSNPLSSINPSDIVSMDVLKDASATAIYGSRASNGVIMITTKRGQAGEATVTYDGYEGWQEMPKQLDMLNLRQYAQHHNDRSALGLVEQSSSFVRPDLLGEGTNWQDELFSKAFMTSHNISVSGGNNKTTYAFSGGFLDQDGIALGSSFRRLSLRANIDTEIKSWLRGGVNFSFAESKQNVGTDNNTIMSALIQQPTVAVTSPDGSFDGPDDVWMPENPVGLASIRTNNNRKTNFRFNTYLEANLLKGLTFKTELSADWNFNNYYYYQPDYQFGIKTSDTRTSRWTKTNTKYWSWRNILTYNNTFAEKHNINVMVGQEMSHSQLGDTSRYSHR
;
A
#
# COMPACT_ATOMS: atom_id res chain seq x y z
N MET A 1 -33.63 9.25 84.33
CA MET A 1 -33.86 10.68 84.59
C MET A 1 -33.58 11.50 83.39
N LYS A 2 -34.65 12.11 82.87
CA LYS A 2 -34.75 13.43 82.23
C LYS A 2 -33.82 13.71 81.00
N CYS A 3 -34.43 13.76 79.83
CA CYS A 3 -34.90 14.97 79.11
C CYS A 3 -33.69 15.73 78.47
N THR A 4 -33.66 16.10 77.23
CA THR A 4 -34.65 16.90 76.52
C THR A 4 -34.32 16.93 74.99
N ASN A 5 -35.41 16.95 74.31
CA ASN A 5 -35.63 17.26 72.91
C ASN A 5 -35.16 18.66 72.44
N TYR A 6 -35.11 18.74 71.06
CA TYR A 6 -35.29 19.90 70.15
C TYR A 6 -34.09 20.78 69.83
N CYS A 7 -33.63 20.63 68.59
CA CYS A 7 -33.53 21.73 67.60
C CYS A 7 -32.93 21.26 66.29
N PHE A 8 -33.73 20.64 65.44
CA PHE A 8 -33.30 20.41 64.07
C PHE A 8 -34.50 20.54 63.12
N LYS A 9 -34.91 21.76 62.84
CA LYS A 9 -35.96 21.99 61.85
C LYS A 9 -35.86 23.18 60.92
N PRO A 10 -34.84 24.04 60.79
CA PRO A 10 -34.76 24.89 59.63
C PRO A 10 -33.61 24.53 58.62
N LEU A 11 -32.66 23.67 58.98
CA LEU A 11 -31.51 23.38 58.09
C LEU A 11 -31.85 22.45 56.92
N GLY A 12 -32.89 21.60 57.05
CA GLY A 12 -33.37 20.70 56.03
C GLY A 12 -34.05 21.40 54.85
N LEU A 13 -34.70 22.54 55.11
CA LEU A 13 -35.40 23.30 54.04
C LEU A 13 -34.44 24.14 53.20
N LEU A 14 -33.30 24.57 53.76
CA LEU A 14 -32.26 25.30 53.04
C LEU A 14 -31.47 24.38 52.11
N PHE A 15 -31.30 23.09 52.49
CA PHE A 15 -30.59 22.12 51.63
C PHE A 15 -31.46 21.62 50.47
N LEU A 16 -32.79 21.63 50.62
CA LEU A 16 -33.71 21.27 49.52
C LEU A 16 -33.85 22.37 48.46
N LEU A 17 -33.59 23.64 48.83
CA LEU A 17 -33.60 24.76 47.89
C LEU A 17 -32.31 24.85 47.05
N CYS A 18 -31.22 24.26 47.50
CA CYS A 18 -29.94 24.21 46.75
C CYS A 18 -29.85 23.04 45.72
N LEU A 19 -30.85 22.15 45.69
CA LEU A 19 -30.92 21.01 44.77
C LEU A 19 -31.87 21.23 43.59
N ILE A 20 -32.28 22.46 43.32
CA ILE A 20 -32.92 22.78 42.05
C ILE A 20 -31.79 22.89 41.03
N PRO A 21 -31.57 21.89 40.14
CA PRO A 21 -30.69 22.11 39.03
C PRO A 21 -31.29 23.23 38.21
N LEU A 22 -30.55 24.31 38.02
CA LEU A 22 -30.80 25.30 37.01
C LEU A 22 -30.69 24.56 35.67
N TRP A 23 -31.77 23.95 35.24
CA TRP A 23 -31.94 23.53 33.86
C TRP A 23 -32.00 24.83 33.07
N ALA A 24 -30.87 25.34 32.68
CA ALA A 24 -30.79 26.32 31.63
C ALA A 24 -31.30 25.61 30.37
N PHE A 25 -32.59 25.73 30.09
CA PHE A 25 -33.16 25.38 28.80
C PHE A 25 -32.48 26.28 27.76
N SER A 26 -31.44 25.77 27.12
CA SER A 26 -30.92 26.40 25.93
C SER A 26 -32.06 26.37 24.91
N GLN A 27 -32.71 27.50 24.70
CA GLN A 27 -33.77 27.61 23.70
C GLN A 27 -33.13 27.38 22.32
N ASN A 28 -33.63 26.36 21.63
CA ASN A 28 -33.27 26.17 20.24
C ASN A 28 -33.88 27.31 19.41
N ILE A 29 -33.08 27.92 18.61
CA ILE A 29 -33.47 28.97 17.66
C ILE A 29 -33.26 28.50 16.25
N THR A 30 -34.09 28.93 15.35
CA THR A 30 -33.92 28.68 13.91
C THR A 30 -33.04 29.77 13.34
N VAL A 31 -31.84 29.38 12.93
CA VAL A 31 -30.89 30.25 12.24
C VAL A 31 -31.07 30.10 10.75
N LYS A 32 -31.30 31.23 10.06
CA LYS A 32 -31.32 31.31 8.59
C LYS A 32 -30.16 32.15 8.11
N GLY A 33 -29.69 31.88 6.91
CA GLY A 33 -28.62 32.67 6.35
C GLY A 33 -28.31 32.33 4.91
N VAL A 34 -27.40 33.09 4.32
CA VAL A 34 -26.90 32.90 2.98
C VAL A 34 -25.39 32.77 3.04
N VAL A 35 -24.86 31.78 2.31
CA VAL A 35 -23.42 31.59 2.12
C VAL A 35 -23.04 32.07 0.73
N LYS A 36 -22.15 33.05 0.66
CA LYS A 36 -21.63 33.62 -0.59
C LYS A 36 -20.12 33.52 -0.63
N ASP A 37 -19.54 33.60 -1.80
CA ASP A 37 -18.10 33.75 -1.97
C ASP A 37 -17.64 35.23 -1.92
N ALA A 38 -16.33 35.46 -2.09
CA ALA A 38 -15.76 36.82 -2.08
C ALA A 38 -16.21 37.66 -3.28
N THR A 39 -16.73 37.06 -4.36
CA THR A 39 -17.24 37.76 -5.55
C THR A 39 -18.74 38.10 -5.41
N GLY A 40 -19.39 37.56 -4.35
CA GLY A 40 -20.83 37.73 -4.09
C GLY A 40 -21.71 36.65 -4.73
N GLU A 41 -21.10 35.63 -5.32
CA GLU A 41 -21.80 34.48 -5.89
C GLU A 41 -22.24 33.52 -4.80
N SER A 42 -23.38 32.83 -4.97
CA SER A 42 -23.92 31.92 -3.96
C SER A 42 -23.15 30.60 -3.95
N VAL A 43 -22.72 30.15 -2.77
CA VAL A 43 -22.03 28.88 -2.62
C VAL A 43 -23.04 27.75 -2.41
N ILE A 44 -23.26 26.97 -3.46
CA ILE A 44 -24.23 25.86 -3.50
C ILE A 44 -23.61 24.61 -2.87
N GLY A 45 -24.36 23.93 -1.98
CA GLY A 45 -23.89 22.66 -1.38
C GLY A 45 -22.87 22.83 -0.27
N ALA A 46 -22.66 24.04 0.27
CA ALA A 46 -21.83 24.25 1.44
C ALA A 46 -22.43 23.53 2.66
N SER A 47 -21.61 22.84 3.43
CA SER A 47 -21.99 22.16 4.65
C SER A 47 -22.06 23.16 5.82
N VAL A 48 -23.21 23.22 6.50
CA VAL A 48 -23.46 24.05 7.68
C VAL A 48 -23.83 23.12 8.82
N VAL A 49 -22.94 22.94 9.80
CA VAL A 49 -23.08 21.94 10.88
C VAL A 49 -22.91 22.62 12.24
N GLN A 50 -23.69 22.21 13.23
CA GLN A 50 -23.47 22.60 14.61
C GLN A 50 -22.20 21.92 15.14
N LYS A 51 -21.24 22.71 15.62
CA LYS A 51 -19.94 22.22 16.13
C LYS A 51 -20.10 21.12 17.17
N GLY A 52 -19.41 19.99 16.96
CA GLY A 52 -19.41 18.85 17.88
C GLY A 52 -20.65 17.94 17.79
N THR A 53 -21.51 18.09 16.79
CA THR A 53 -22.70 17.27 16.59
C THR A 53 -22.86 16.86 15.11
N SER A 54 -23.77 15.93 14.85
CA SER A 54 -24.19 15.58 13.47
C SER A 54 -25.37 16.43 12.95
N ASN A 55 -25.83 17.45 13.72
CA ASN A 55 -26.91 18.33 13.31
C ASN A 55 -26.41 19.34 12.28
N GLY A 56 -26.80 19.18 11.02
CA GLY A 56 -26.34 20.04 9.92
C GLY A 56 -27.22 19.95 8.69
N ILE A 57 -27.01 20.87 7.78
CA ILE A 57 -27.68 20.99 6.48
C ILE A 57 -26.68 21.45 5.42
N ILE A 58 -27.02 21.26 4.15
CA ILE A 58 -26.29 21.85 3.01
C ILE A 58 -27.06 23.05 2.48
N THR A 59 -26.34 24.04 1.92
CA THR A 59 -26.95 25.21 1.26
C THR A 59 -27.63 24.84 -0.03
N ASP A 60 -28.74 25.51 -0.32
CA ASP A 60 -29.52 25.37 -1.58
C ASP A 60 -28.84 26.07 -2.78
N ILE A 61 -29.55 26.11 -3.92
CA ILE A 61 -29.08 26.70 -5.18
C ILE A 61 -28.82 28.21 -5.08
N ASP A 62 -29.45 28.90 -4.13
CA ASP A 62 -29.28 30.32 -3.86
C ASP A 62 -28.30 30.55 -2.69
N GLY A 63 -27.67 29.50 -2.18
CA GLY A 63 -26.75 29.55 -1.05
C GLY A 63 -27.45 29.68 0.31
N ASN A 64 -28.79 29.53 0.40
CA ASN A 64 -29.50 29.66 1.66
C ASN A 64 -29.41 28.40 2.50
N PHE A 65 -29.44 28.59 3.82
CA PHE A 65 -29.58 27.50 4.79
C PHE A 65 -30.54 27.85 5.91
N THR A 66 -31.13 26.84 6.52
CA THR A 66 -31.99 26.97 7.69
C THR A 66 -31.67 25.84 8.64
N LEU A 67 -31.09 26.15 9.82
CA LEU A 67 -30.63 25.17 10.80
C LEU A 67 -31.19 25.50 12.18
N ASN A 68 -31.72 24.50 12.88
CA ASN A 68 -32.23 24.65 14.24
C ASN A 68 -31.16 24.24 15.25
N VAL A 69 -30.68 25.21 16.06
CA VAL A 69 -29.55 25.02 16.98
C VAL A 69 -29.76 25.77 18.28
N PRO A 70 -29.12 25.34 19.36
CA PRO A 70 -29.10 26.10 20.61
C PRO A 70 -28.55 27.51 20.43
N SER A 71 -29.16 28.50 21.12
CA SER A 71 -28.77 29.93 20.99
C SER A 71 -27.32 30.24 21.33
N ASN A 72 -26.66 29.38 22.11
CA ASN A 72 -25.25 29.50 22.53
C ASN A 72 -24.30 28.62 21.74
N SER A 73 -24.74 27.97 20.66
CA SER A 73 -23.92 27.07 19.83
C SER A 73 -23.04 27.82 18.85
N THR A 74 -22.09 27.11 18.27
CA THR A 74 -21.26 27.56 17.15
C THR A 74 -21.62 26.72 15.92
N ILE A 75 -21.81 27.35 14.77
CA ILE A 75 -21.94 26.69 13.48
C ILE A 75 -20.61 26.68 12.75
N VAL A 76 -20.32 25.57 12.09
CA VAL A 76 -19.15 25.37 11.23
C VAL A 76 -19.63 25.34 9.80
N ILE A 77 -19.10 26.21 8.97
CA ILE A 77 -19.43 26.27 7.53
C ILE A 77 -18.19 25.87 6.75
N SER A 78 -18.35 24.86 5.90
CA SER A 78 -17.25 24.32 5.08
C SER A 78 -17.72 24.02 3.67
N PHE A 79 -16.85 24.29 2.70
CA PHE A 79 -17.04 23.93 1.31
C PHE A 79 -15.69 23.67 0.64
N VAL A 80 -15.64 22.81 -0.37
CA VAL A 80 -14.42 22.46 -1.08
C VAL A 80 -13.86 23.70 -1.78
N GLY A 81 -12.58 24.05 -1.52
CA GLY A 81 -11.93 25.23 -2.06
C GLY A 81 -12.10 26.52 -1.24
N TYR A 82 -12.74 26.45 -0.07
CA TYR A 82 -12.94 27.59 0.81
C TYR A 82 -12.48 27.33 2.24
N LYS A 83 -11.96 28.37 2.94
CA LYS A 83 -11.57 28.27 4.35
C LYS A 83 -12.79 27.99 5.21
N THR A 84 -12.71 26.91 6.01
CA THR A 84 -13.74 26.59 7.01
C THR A 84 -13.88 27.74 7.99
N GLN A 85 -15.13 28.18 8.25
CA GLN A 85 -15.44 29.25 9.20
C GLN A 85 -16.26 28.73 10.37
N GLU A 86 -15.87 29.12 11.57
CA GLU A 86 -16.62 28.86 12.80
C GLU A 86 -17.28 30.15 13.25
N ILE A 87 -18.60 30.14 13.38
CA ILE A 87 -19.37 31.33 13.69
C ILE A 87 -20.24 31.06 14.93
N PRO A 88 -20.05 31.80 16.01
CA PRO A 88 -20.93 31.70 17.18
C PRO A 88 -22.31 32.24 16.84
N VAL A 89 -23.34 31.46 17.13
CA VAL A 89 -24.74 31.82 16.88
C VAL A 89 -25.14 33.00 17.79
N ALA A 90 -24.79 32.98 19.06
CA ALA A 90 -24.99 34.06 20.04
C ALA A 90 -26.40 34.67 19.97
N GLY A 91 -27.44 33.84 19.81
CA GLY A 91 -28.83 34.28 19.74
C GLY A 91 -29.27 34.93 18.43
N LYS A 92 -28.41 34.98 17.42
CA LYS A 92 -28.76 35.55 16.09
C LYS A 92 -29.62 34.58 15.30
N THR A 93 -30.70 35.08 14.73
CA THR A 93 -31.64 34.31 13.87
C THR A 93 -31.27 34.40 12.40
N GLN A 94 -30.37 35.36 12.01
CA GLN A 94 -29.89 35.53 10.66
C GLN A 94 -28.36 35.65 10.67
N ILE A 95 -27.69 34.81 9.89
CA ILE A 95 -26.23 34.74 9.78
C ILE A 95 -25.86 34.63 8.28
N ASN A 96 -25.42 35.73 7.70
CA ASN A 96 -24.90 35.75 6.33
C ASN A 96 -23.37 35.60 6.39
N VAL A 97 -22.84 34.74 5.54
CA VAL A 97 -21.43 34.38 5.56
C VAL A 97 -20.81 34.57 4.19
N THR A 98 -19.68 35.28 4.15
CA THR A 98 -18.85 35.35 2.96
C THR A 98 -17.66 34.41 3.16
N MET A 99 -17.62 33.34 2.39
CA MET A 99 -16.50 32.41 2.40
C MET A 99 -15.32 33.00 1.63
N LYS A 100 -14.16 32.90 2.22
CA LYS A 100 -12.90 33.27 1.54
C LYS A 100 -12.39 32.01 0.86
N GLU A 101 -11.99 32.13 -0.38
CA GLU A 101 -11.28 31.07 -1.07
C GLU A 101 -10.09 30.62 -0.21
N ASP A 102 -9.94 29.33 -0.08
CA ASP A 102 -8.74 28.75 0.52
C ASP A 102 -7.62 28.83 -0.51
N THR A 103 -7.08 30.05 -0.67
CA THR A 103 -5.88 30.31 -1.48
C THR A 103 -4.61 29.78 -0.81
N GLU A 104 -4.66 29.36 0.46
CA GLU A 104 -3.76 28.33 0.92
C GLU A 104 -4.20 27.01 0.23
N MET A 105 -3.95 26.89 -1.08
CA MET A 105 -3.46 25.63 -1.59
C MET A 105 -2.41 25.24 -0.56
N LEU A 106 -2.65 24.21 0.23
CA LEU A 106 -1.59 23.53 0.95
C LEU A 106 -0.51 23.42 -0.09
N ASP A 107 0.54 24.23 0.04
CA ASP A 107 1.69 24.15 -0.84
C ASP A 107 2.13 22.70 -0.73
N GLU A 108 1.64 21.87 -1.67
CA GLU A 108 1.90 20.43 -1.69
C GLU A 108 3.41 20.33 -1.82
N VAL A 109 4.04 20.13 -0.67
CA VAL A 109 5.48 20.04 -0.59
C VAL A 109 5.86 18.66 -1.08
N VAL A 110 6.51 18.62 -2.22
CA VAL A 110 7.05 17.38 -2.78
C VAL A 110 8.48 17.24 -2.30
N VAL A 111 8.80 16.08 -1.76
CA VAL A 111 10.20 15.74 -1.47
C VAL A 111 10.89 15.52 -2.81
N VAL A 112 11.82 16.37 -3.17
CA VAL A 112 12.61 16.26 -4.39
C VAL A 112 14.07 16.15 -3.99
N GLY A 113 14.58 14.97 -4.17
CA GLY A 113 15.98 14.75 -3.88
C GLY A 113 16.35 14.87 -2.41
N TYR A 114 17.25 15.77 -2.11
CA TYR A 114 17.74 16.02 -0.74
C TYR A 114 16.98 17.12 -0.02
N GLY A 115 15.96 17.72 -0.66
CA GLY A 115 15.19 18.83 -0.12
C GLY A 115 13.69 18.64 -0.28
N GLN A 116 12.94 19.50 0.40
CA GLN A 116 11.51 19.69 0.18
C GLN A 116 11.34 20.95 -0.69
N MET A 117 10.65 20.82 -1.81
CA MET A 117 10.32 21.93 -2.69
C MET A 117 8.80 22.04 -2.81
N LYS A 118 8.32 23.27 -2.97
CA LYS A 118 6.92 23.46 -3.32
C LYS A 118 6.67 22.87 -4.70
N ARG A 119 5.53 22.23 -4.88
CA ARG A 119 5.15 21.64 -6.18
C ARG A 119 5.13 22.70 -7.30
N SER A 120 4.78 23.95 -6.96
CA SER A 120 4.83 25.11 -7.86
C SER A 120 6.24 25.44 -8.38
N ASP A 121 7.27 25.09 -7.60
CA ASP A 121 8.66 25.41 -7.90
C ASP A 121 9.37 24.30 -8.69
N LEU A 122 8.66 23.16 -8.90
CA LEU A 122 9.17 22.05 -9.67
C LEU A 122 8.99 22.31 -11.17
N THR A 123 10.08 22.38 -11.89
CA THR A 123 10.08 22.49 -13.36
C THR A 123 9.83 21.15 -14.07
N GLY A 124 9.88 20.04 -13.32
CA GLY A 124 9.73 18.68 -13.84
C GLY A 124 8.32 18.11 -13.65
N SER A 125 7.94 17.14 -14.51
CA SER A 125 6.68 16.41 -14.40
C SER A 125 6.73 15.41 -13.24
N VAL A 126 6.06 15.73 -12.14
CA VAL A 126 5.87 14.86 -10.99
C VAL A 126 4.42 14.42 -10.90
N VAL A 127 4.19 13.12 -10.70
CA VAL A 127 2.85 12.57 -10.42
C VAL A 127 2.84 12.05 -9.01
N SER A 128 1.90 12.58 -8.21
CA SER A 128 1.71 12.17 -6.81
C SER A 128 0.46 11.34 -6.65
N VAL A 129 0.56 10.24 -5.88
CA VAL A 129 -0.57 9.43 -5.42
C VAL A 129 -0.62 9.55 -3.90
N ASN A 130 -1.72 10.08 -3.38
CA ASN A 130 -1.89 10.39 -1.95
C ASN A 130 -2.58 9.27 -1.17
N ASP A 131 -2.60 9.38 0.18
CA ASP A 131 -3.22 8.45 1.12
C ASP A 131 -4.70 8.14 0.81
N GLN A 132 -5.49 9.13 0.37
CA GLN A 132 -6.90 8.92 0.02
C GLN A 132 -7.08 7.97 -1.18
N ALA A 133 -6.21 8.09 -2.18
CA ALA A 133 -6.22 7.21 -3.34
C ALA A 133 -5.78 5.77 -2.96
N ILE A 134 -4.85 5.65 -2.00
CA ILE A 134 -4.37 4.36 -1.48
C ILE A 134 -5.48 3.66 -0.69
N LYS A 135 -6.18 4.36 0.20
CA LYS A 135 -7.24 3.78 1.04
C LYS A 135 -8.49 3.33 0.28
N LYS A 136 -8.78 3.93 -0.87
CA LYS A 136 -9.93 3.54 -1.73
C LYS A 136 -9.73 2.19 -2.43
N SER A 137 -8.51 1.72 -2.56
CA SER A 137 -8.19 0.38 -3.04
C SER A 137 -7.74 -0.45 -1.84
N VAL A 138 -8.02 -1.74 -1.82
CA VAL A 138 -7.52 -2.68 -0.82
C VAL A 138 -6.25 -3.33 -1.38
N PRO A 139 -5.11 -2.61 -1.47
CA PRO A 139 -3.93 -3.12 -2.12
C PRO A 139 -3.22 -4.09 -1.18
N THR A 140 -2.90 -5.27 -1.66
CA THR A 140 -2.00 -6.20 -0.99
C THR A 140 -0.54 -5.81 -1.20
N SER A 141 -0.27 -5.06 -2.29
CA SER A 141 1.06 -4.57 -2.67
C SER A 141 1.00 -3.12 -3.18
N ILE A 142 2.10 -2.38 -2.98
CA ILE A 142 2.22 -0.95 -3.31
C ILE A 142 2.14 -0.69 -4.81
N ASP A 143 2.70 -1.57 -5.62
CA ASP A 143 2.68 -1.48 -7.08
C ASP A 143 1.26 -1.44 -7.65
N GLN A 144 0.31 -2.17 -7.04
CA GLN A 144 -1.10 -2.11 -7.42
C GLN A 144 -1.70 -0.71 -7.23
N VAL A 145 -1.19 0.05 -6.26
CA VAL A 145 -1.65 1.42 -6.00
C VAL A 145 -1.30 2.38 -7.13
N LEU A 146 -0.12 2.20 -7.74
CA LEU A 146 0.35 3.06 -8.84
C LEU A 146 -0.30 2.71 -10.18
N GLN A 147 -0.80 1.48 -10.34
CA GLN A 147 -1.33 0.99 -11.62
C GLN A 147 -2.51 1.83 -12.11
N GLY A 148 -2.39 2.36 -13.33
CA GLY A 148 -3.42 3.19 -13.96
C GLY A 148 -3.58 4.61 -13.39
N ARG A 149 -2.77 5.02 -12.38
CA ARG A 149 -2.88 6.32 -11.70
C ARG A 149 -1.76 7.29 -12.03
N ALA A 150 -0.65 6.79 -12.56
CA ALA A 150 0.49 7.62 -12.92
C ALA A 150 0.68 7.65 -14.44
N ALA A 151 0.38 8.79 -15.09
CA ALA A 151 0.58 8.95 -16.53
C ALA A 151 2.05 8.71 -16.92
N GLY A 152 2.32 7.93 -17.96
CA GLY A 152 3.66 7.57 -18.41
C GLY A 152 4.40 6.55 -17.54
N VAL A 153 3.69 5.89 -16.61
CA VAL A 153 4.17 4.76 -15.82
C VAL A 153 3.40 3.51 -16.24
N GLN A 154 4.11 2.52 -16.73
CA GLN A 154 3.57 1.21 -17.07
C GLN A 154 3.93 0.24 -15.94
N ILE A 155 2.93 -0.43 -15.39
CA ILE A 155 3.08 -1.45 -14.34
C ILE A 155 2.47 -2.74 -14.85
N GLN A 156 3.27 -3.77 -14.86
CA GLN A 156 2.86 -5.09 -15.31
C GLN A 156 3.21 -6.11 -14.22
N ALA A 157 2.22 -6.84 -13.73
CA ALA A 157 2.46 -7.98 -12.86
C ALA A 157 3.11 -9.12 -13.67
N ASN A 158 4.22 -9.63 -13.17
CA ASN A 158 4.93 -10.74 -13.82
C ASN A 158 4.21 -12.08 -13.59
N SER A 159 3.45 -12.17 -12.50
CA SER A 159 2.67 -13.35 -12.11
C SER A 159 1.47 -12.94 -11.27
N GLY A 160 0.42 -13.78 -11.25
CA GLY A 160 -0.71 -13.67 -10.31
C GLY A 160 -0.43 -14.23 -8.91
N THR A 161 0.74 -14.80 -8.67
CA THR A 161 1.12 -15.37 -7.37
C THR A 161 1.15 -14.26 -6.30
N PRO A 162 0.58 -14.47 -5.11
CA PRO A 162 0.67 -13.50 -4.03
C PRO A 162 2.12 -13.10 -3.72
N GLY A 163 2.38 -11.80 -3.58
CA GLY A 163 3.72 -11.27 -3.32
C GLY A 163 4.69 -11.32 -4.51
N ALA A 164 4.22 -11.66 -5.72
CA ALA A 164 5.04 -11.64 -6.93
C ALA A 164 5.59 -10.25 -7.25
N SER A 165 6.70 -10.23 -7.99
CA SER A 165 7.30 -9.00 -8.47
C SER A 165 6.48 -8.38 -9.61
N THR A 166 6.62 -7.07 -9.75
CA THR A 166 6.04 -6.30 -10.84
C THR A 166 7.13 -5.63 -11.65
N SER A 167 6.92 -5.54 -12.95
CA SER A 167 7.76 -4.76 -13.84
C SER A 167 7.21 -3.34 -13.93
N ILE A 168 7.99 -2.37 -13.47
CA ILE A 168 7.63 -0.96 -13.52
C ILE A 168 8.53 -0.26 -14.53
N ARG A 169 7.94 0.45 -15.47
CA ARG A 169 8.65 1.21 -16.49
C ARG A 169 8.14 2.64 -16.55
N ILE A 170 9.06 3.59 -16.55
CA ILE A 170 8.76 5.01 -16.66
C ILE A 170 9.24 5.48 -18.04
N ARG A 171 8.30 5.95 -18.89
CA ARG A 171 8.56 6.43 -20.24
C ARG A 171 9.21 5.39 -21.19
N GLY A 172 9.02 4.10 -20.92
CA GLY A 172 9.46 3.02 -21.80
C GLY A 172 10.75 2.32 -21.37
N ILE A 173 11.46 1.74 -22.34
CA ILE A 173 12.67 0.96 -22.16
C ILE A 173 13.86 1.82 -22.54
N ASN A 174 14.83 1.98 -21.65
CA ASN A 174 16.01 2.80 -21.84
C ASN A 174 17.29 1.97 -22.06
N SER A 175 17.29 0.69 -21.65
CA SER A 175 18.45 -0.18 -21.74
C SER A 175 18.08 -1.54 -22.34
N LEU A 176 18.96 -2.09 -23.18
CA LEU A 176 18.85 -3.43 -23.73
C LEU A 176 19.48 -4.50 -22.82
N ASN A 177 20.51 -4.14 -22.05
CA ASN A 177 21.33 -5.08 -21.29
C ASN A 177 21.31 -4.84 -19.77
N ALA A 178 20.72 -3.73 -19.31
CA ALA A 178 20.59 -3.41 -17.89
C ALA A 178 19.12 -3.34 -17.50
N THR A 179 18.85 -3.33 -16.18
CA THR A 179 17.49 -3.18 -15.67
C THR A 179 16.83 -1.91 -16.18
N ASN A 180 15.55 -1.99 -16.52
CA ASN A 180 14.69 -0.85 -16.86
C ASN A 180 13.77 -0.44 -15.71
N GLN A 181 13.99 -1.01 -14.53
CA GLN A 181 13.25 -0.65 -13.31
C GLN A 181 13.71 0.71 -12.80
N PRO A 182 12.80 1.56 -12.31
CA PRO A 182 13.15 2.77 -11.59
C PRO A 182 13.81 2.43 -10.26
N ILE A 183 14.58 3.36 -9.70
CA ILE A 183 15.01 3.25 -8.30
C ILE A 183 13.88 3.67 -7.37
N PHE A 184 13.85 3.08 -6.19
CA PHE A 184 12.92 3.46 -5.14
C PHE A 184 13.66 4.24 -4.05
N VAL A 185 13.03 5.31 -3.57
CA VAL A 185 13.55 6.10 -2.45
C VAL A 185 12.48 6.12 -1.36
N ILE A 186 12.75 5.46 -0.24
CA ILE A 186 11.80 5.31 0.85
C ILE A 186 12.30 6.12 2.04
N ASP A 187 11.57 7.20 2.39
CA ASP A 187 11.97 8.16 3.41
C ASP A 187 13.42 8.64 3.29
N GLY A 188 13.88 8.86 2.06
CA GLY A 188 15.23 9.30 1.76
C GLY A 188 16.26 8.18 1.60
N VAL A 189 15.94 6.93 1.92
CA VAL A 189 16.82 5.78 1.71
C VAL A 189 16.65 5.24 0.30
N VAL A 190 17.76 5.18 -0.46
CA VAL A 190 17.77 4.57 -1.78
C VAL A 190 17.69 3.05 -1.61
N VAL A 191 16.69 2.45 -2.24
CA VAL A 191 16.53 1.00 -2.35
C VAL A 191 16.87 0.61 -3.77
N ASP A 192 17.96 -0.11 -3.90
CA ASP A 192 18.42 -0.56 -5.21
C ASP A 192 17.61 -1.76 -5.67
N SER A 193 16.98 -1.63 -6.85
CA SER A 193 16.24 -2.70 -7.52
C SER A 193 17.09 -3.43 -8.55
N ALA A 194 18.42 -3.32 -8.44
CA ALA A 194 19.37 -3.78 -9.46
C ALA A 194 19.42 -5.30 -9.70
N THR A 195 18.66 -6.08 -8.96
CA THR A 195 18.52 -7.51 -9.25
C THR A 195 17.29 -7.72 -10.12
N ASP A 196 17.50 -8.08 -11.40
CA ASP A 196 16.46 -8.58 -12.31
C ASP A 196 15.87 -9.94 -11.87
N ASP A 197 16.02 -10.29 -10.59
CA ASP A 197 15.42 -11.50 -10.03
C ASP A 197 13.90 -11.33 -10.03
N GLU A 198 13.23 -12.11 -10.87
CA GLU A 198 11.76 -12.16 -10.97
C GLU A 198 11.07 -12.37 -9.62
N ASN A 199 11.81 -12.89 -8.64
CA ASN A 199 11.36 -13.09 -7.28
C ASN A 199 11.66 -11.90 -6.34
N SER A 200 12.30 -10.84 -6.83
CA SER A 200 12.67 -9.67 -6.02
C SER A 200 11.68 -8.53 -6.20
N ASN A 201 10.76 -8.36 -5.26
CA ASN A 201 9.91 -7.17 -5.18
C ASN A 201 10.34 -6.35 -3.94
N PRO A 202 11.11 -5.25 -4.11
CA PRO A 202 11.51 -4.41 -2.98
C PRO A 202 10.31 -3.71 -2.31
N LEU A 203 9.21 -3.53 -3.03
CA LEU A 203 7.98 -2.94 -2.50
C LEU A 203 7.18 -3.89 -1.61
N SER A 204 7.40 -5.21 -1.73
CA SER A 204 6.70 -6.21 -0.91
C SER A 204 7.03 -6.09 0.59
N SER A 205 8.14 -5.44 0.95
CA SER A 205 8.54 -5.19 2.34
C SER A 205 7.80 -4.04 3.01
N ILE A 206 7.06 -3.24 2.25
CA ILE A 206 6.38 -2.04 2.77
C ILE A 206 4.89 -2.32 2.93
N ASN A 207 4.33 -1.87 4.05
CA ASN A 207 2.90 -1.93 4.26
C ASN A 207 2.22 -0.73 3.57
N PRO A 208 1.26 -0.95 2.64
CA PRO A 208 0.54 0.14 2.00
C PRO A 208 -0.13 1.12 2.97
N SER A 209 -0.60 0.62 4.13
CA SER A 209 -1.23 1.46 5.16
C SER A 209 -0.28 2.47 5.82
N ASP A 210 1.04 2.27 5.71
CA ASP A 210 2.03 3.20 6.26
C ASP A 210 2.37 4.36 5.31
N ILE A 211 1.87 4.35 4.06
CA ILE A 211 2.25 5.32 3.04
C ILE A 211 1.35 6.55 3.10
N VAL A 212 1.95 7.73 2.99
CA VAL A 212 1.28 9.02 2.84
C VAL A 212 1.21 9.44 1.38
N SER A 213 2.35 9.35 0.68
CA SER A 213 2.42 9.69 -0.74
C SER A 213 3.44 8.85 -1.49
N MET A 214 3.19 8.73 -2.78
CA MET A 214 4.15 8.20 -3.75
C MET A 214 4.30 9.21 -4.88
N ASP A 215 5.53 9.66 -5.08
CA ASP A 215 5.87 10.67 -6.07
C ASP A 215 6.77 10.07 -7.13
N VAL A 216 6.35 10.15 -8.40
CA VAL A 216 7.10 9.61 -9.54
C VAL A 216 7.84 10.73 -10.24
N LEU A 217 9.17 10.73 -10.12
CA LEU A 217 10.07 11.66 -10.79
C LEU A 217 10.48 11.08 -12.15
N LYS A 218 10.04 11.74 -13.23
CA LYS A 218 10.23 11.25 -14.59
C LYS A 218 11.28 12.03 -15.37
N ASP A 219 11.54 13.27 -14.97
CA ASP A 219 12.41 14.17 -15.71
C ASP A 219 13.83 14.18 -15.14
N ALA A 220 14.81 14.32 -16.03
CA ALA A 220 16.22 14.32 -15.67
C ALA A 220 16.58 15.40 -14.64
N SER A 221 15.94 16.57 -14.68
CA SER A 221 16.14 17.64 -13.71
C SER A 221 15.76 17.24 -12.28
N ALA A 222 14.67 16.47 -12.13
CA ALA A 222 14.21 15.99 -10.84
C ALA A 222 15.01 14.77 -10.34
N THR A 223 15.58 13.97 -11.25
CA THR A 223 16.31 12.74 -10.92
C THR A 223 17.82 12.93 -10.83
N ALA A 224 18.35 14.06 -11.31
CA ALA A 224 19.80 14.34 -11.44
C ALA A 224 20.61 14.11 -10.16
N ILE A 225 20.03 14.40 -8.99
CA ILE A 225 20.71 14.23 -7.71
C ILE A 225 20.98 12.78 -7.33
N TYR A 226 20.24 11.82 -7.93
CA TYR A 226 20.45 10.38 -7.74
C TYR A 226 21.47 9.80 -8.72
N GLY A 227 22.01 10.64 -9.63
CA GLY A 227 23.02 10.28 -10.63
C GLY A 227 22.51 9.30 -11.67
N SER A 228 23.43 8.53 -12.27
CA SER A 228 23.14 7.55 -13.34
C SER A 228 22.19 6.44 -12.92
N ARG A 229 22.10 6.11 -11.64
CA ARG A 229 21.16 5.10 -11.10
C ARG A 229 19.69 5.47 -11.38
N ALA A 230 19.39 6.76 -11.51
CA ALA A 230 18.05 7.27 -11.73
C ALA A 230 17.70 7.48 -13.21
N SER A 231 18.47 6.93 -14.14
CA SER A 231 18.22 7.03 -15.60
C SER A 231 16.84 6.50 -16.01
N ASN A 232 16.30 5.52 -15.28
CA ASN A 232 14.97 4.94 -15.49
C ASN A 232 13.87 5.62 -14.66
N GLY A 233 14.17 6.77 -14.02
CA GLY A 233 13.26 7.48 -13.12
C GLY A 233 13.40 7.06 -11.67
N VAL A 234 12.68 7.77 -10.81
CA VAL A 234 12.67 7.56 -9.36
C VAL A 234 11.24 7.50 -8.86
N ILE A 235 10.94 6.52 -8.01
CA ILE A 235 9.69 6.45 -7.26
C ILE A 235 10.02 6.74 -5.79
N MET A 236 9.56 7.91 -5.33
CA MET A 236 9.72 8.32 -3.95
C MET A 236 8.51 7.90 -3.13
N ILE A 237 8.75 7.27 -2.00
CA ILE A 237 7.72 6.79 -1.09
C ILE A 237 7.92 7.50 0.25
N THR A 238 6.92 8.29 0.61
CA THR A 238 6.87 8.98 1.90
C THR A 238 5.91 8.25 2.82
N THR A 239 6.36 7.95 4.02
CA THR A 239 5.56 7.21 4.98
C THR A 239 5.06 8.11 6.10
N LYS A 240 4.06 7.62 6.85
CA LYS A 240 3.43 8.31 7.96
C LYS A 240 4.46 8.69 9.02
N ARG A 241 4.41 9.95 9.46
CA ARG A 241 5.20 10.51 10.55
C ARG A 241 4.30 10.96 11.68
N GLY A 242 4.86 11.11 12.87
CA GLY A 242 4.16 11.71 14.01
C GLY A 242 3.80 13.16 13.74
N GLN A 243 2.70 13.59 14.34
CA GLN A 243 2.26 14.99 14.36
C GLN A 243 2.10 15.44 15.80
N ALA A 244 2.30 16.76 16.05
CA ALA A 244 2.07 17.33 17.36
C ALA A 244 0.57 17.22 17.70
N GLY A 245 0.25 16.68 18.86
CA GLY A 245 -1.10 16.44 19.32
C GLY A 245 -1.18 15.23 20.25
N GLU A 246 -2.38 14.91 20.68
CA GLU A 246 -2.64 13.72 21.50
C GLU A 246 -2.31 12.44 20.73
N ALA A 247 -1.94 11.40 21.48
CA ALA A 247 -1.65 10.10 20.90
C ALA A 247 -2.91 9.50 20.27
N THR A 248 -2.83 9.23 18.97
CA THR A 248 -3.91 8.58 18.22
C THR A 248 -3.51 7.14 17.93
N VAL A 249 -4.38 6.20 18.29
CA VAL A 249 -4.26 4.77 17.97
C VAL A 249 -5.23 4.48 16.83
N THR A 250 -4.69 3.90 15.74
CA THR A 250 -5.50 3.49 14.59
C THR A 250 -5.33 2.00 14.35
N TYR A 251 -6.43 1.32 14.13
CA TYR A 251 -6.46 -0.06 13.66
C TYR A 251 -7.17 -0.12 12.31
N ASP A 252 -6.48 -0.70 11.33
CA ASP A 252 -7.01 -0.98 10.00
C ASP A 252 -6.92 -2.49 9.77
N GLY A 253 -8.04 -3.15 9.51
CA GLY A 253 -8.07 -4.58 9.26
C GLY A 253 -9.11 -4.96 8.23
N TYR A 254 -8.82 -6.02 7.49
CA TYR A 254 -9.79 -6.64 6.59
C TYR A 254 -9.56 -8.15 6.51
N GLU A 255 -10.64 -8.84 6.21
CA GLU A 255 -10.65 -10.25 5.85
C GLU A 255 -11.44 -10.42 4.56
N GLY A 256 -11.07 -11.39 3.73
CA GLY A 256 -11.73 -11.59 2.46
C GLY A 256 -11.38 -12.91 1.79
N TRP A 257 -12.10 -13.19 0.73
CA TRP A 257 -11.85 -14.35 -0.13
C TRP A 257 -11.57 -13.88 -1.53
N GLN A 258 -10.62 -14.53 -2.16
CA GLN A 258 -10.27 -14.35 -3.55
C GLN A 258 -10.74 -15.54 -4.35
N GLU A 259 -11.21 -15.31 -5.55
CA GLU A 259 -11.59 -16.37 -6.49
C GLU A 259 -11.19 -15.95 -7.91
N MET A 260 -11.05 -16.92 -8.78
CA MET A 260 -10.78 -16.66 -10.19
C MET A 260 -12.03 -16.04 -10.83
N PRO A 261 -11.93 -14.86 -11.46
CA PRO A 261 -13.10 -14.16 -12.00
C PRO A 261 -13.72 -14.88 -13.21
N LYS A 262 -12.90 -15.60 -13.98
CA LYS A 262 -13.32 -16.34 -15.17
C LYS A 262 -12.31 -17.44 -15.48
N GLN A 263 -12.81 -18.61 -15.75
CA GLN A 263 -12.06 -19.72 -16.34
C GLN A 263 -12.09 -19.62 -17.86
N LEU A 264 -11.13 -20.28 -18.51
CA LEU A 264 -11.13 -20.48 -19.94
C LEU A 264 -12.08 -21.65 -20.26
N ASP A 265 -12.87 -21.50 -21.34
CA ASP A 265 -13.74 -22.55 -21.81
C ASP A 265 -12.91 -23.63 -22.50
N MET A 266 -12.67 -24.74 -21.79
CA MET A 266 -11.94 -25.90 -22.27
C MET A 266 -12.91 -27.02 -22.65
N LEU A 267 -12.46 -27.91 -23.52
CA LEU A 267 -13.26 -29.09 -23.90
C LEU A 267 -13.36 -30.04 -22.71
N ASN A 268 -14.57 -30.42 -22.35
CA ASN A 268 -14.80 -31.54 -21.44
C ASN A 268 -14.53 -32.88 -22.15
N LEU A 269 -14.56 -34.01 -21.42
CA LEU A 269 -14.23 -35.33 -21.99
C LEU A 269 -15.12 -35.73 -23.17
N ARG A 270 -16.42 -35.45 -23.14
CA ARG A 270 -17.34 -35.73 -24.26
C ARG A 270 -16.98 -34.92 -25.49
N GLN A 271 -16.76 -33.65 -25.32
CA GLN A 271 -16.39 -32.73 -26.41
C GLN A 271 -15.01 -33.08 -26.97
N TYR A 272 -14.08 -33.45 -26.10
CA TYR A 272 -12.74 -33.91 -26.49
C TYR A 272 -12.81 -35.20 -27.31
N ALA A 273 -13.58 -36.17 -26.87
CA ALA A 273 -13.79 -37.44 -27.59
C ALA A 273 -14.46 -37.21 -28.95
N GLN A 274 -15.47 -36.35 -29.03
CA GLN A 274 -16.10 -35.97 -30.29
C GLN A 274 -15.12 -35.31 -31.23
N HIS A 275 -14.35 -34.32 -30.75
CA HIS A 275 -13.31 -33.65 -31.52
C HIS A 275 -12.23 -34.61 -32.01
N HIS A 276 -11.84 -35.59 -31.20
CA HIS A 276 -10.91 -36.67 -31.59
C HIS A 276 -11.50 -37.52 -32.72
N ASN A 277 -12.77 -37.93 -32.62
CA ASN A 277 -13.46 -38.70 -33.65
C ASN A 277 -13.57 -37.92 -34.97
N ASP A 278 -13.86 -36.61 -34.92
CA ASP A 278 -13.95 -35.77 -36.09
C ASP A 278 -12.56 -35.67 -36.81
N ARG A 279 -11.50 -35.58 -36.04
CA ARG A 279 -10.12 -35.61 -36.58
C ARG A 279 -9.75 -36.97 -37.17
N SER A 280 -10.22 -38.05 -36.52
CA SER A 280 -9.99 -39.40 -37.04
C SER A 280 -10.72 -39.63 -38.35
N ALA A 281 -11.96 -39.15 -38.50
CA ALA A 281 -12.72 -39.19 -39.72
C ALA A 281 -12.02 -38.46 -40.90
N LEU A 282 -11.19 -37.47 -40.58
CA LEU A 282 -10.36 -36.74 -41.53
C LEU A 282 -8.98 -37.40 -41.77
N GLY A 283 -8.70 -38.53 -41.13
CA GLY A 283 -7.43 -39.25 -41.24
C GLY A 283 -6.24 -38.56 -40.57
N LEU A 284 -6.49 -37.60 -39.65
CA LEU A 284 -5.47 -36.84 -38.95
C LEU A 284 -4.92 -37.52 -37.69
N VAL A 285 -5.71 -38.44 -37.11
CA VAL A 285 -5.36 -39.23 -35.91
C VAL A 285 -5.99 -40.62 -36.03
N GLU A 286 -5.45 -41.60 -35.33
CA GLU A 286 -6.03 -42.91 -35.25
C GLU A 286 -7.33 -42.91 -34.43
N GLN A 287 -8.26 -43.79 -34.77
CA GLN A 287 -9.51 -43.96 -34.02
C GLN A 287 -9.25 -44.58 -32.65
N SER A 288 -9.63 -43.91 -31.60
CA SER A 288 -9.58 -44.47 -30.24
C SER A 288 -10.79 -45.33 -29.94
N SER A 289 -10.55 -46.54 -29.46
CA SER A 289 -11.63 -47.43 -29.01
C SER A 289 -12.39 -46.86 -27.80
N SER A 290 -11.76 -46.06 -27.00
CA SER A 290 -12.36 -45.39 -25.83
C SER A 290 -13.35 -44.28 -26.20
N PHE A 291 -13.28 -43.75 -27.43
CA PHE A 291 -14.08 -42.62 -27.89
C PHE A 291 -15.20 -42.99 -28.88
N VAL A 292 -15.47 -44.28 -29.07
CA VAL A 292 -16.52 -44.74 -29.99
C VAL A 292 -17.90 -44.19 -29.63
N ARG A 293 -18.18 -44.01 -28.36
CA ARG A 293 -19.46 -43.50 -27.85
C ARG A 293 -19.24 -42.32 -26.90
N PRO A 294 -18.98 -41.09 -27.44
CA PRO A 294 -18.74 -39.90 -26.63
C PRO A 294 -19.92 -39.55 -25.70
N ASP A 295 -21.16 -39.91 -26.12
CA ASP A 295 -22.40 -39.70 -25.38
C ASP A 295 -22.45 -40.45 -24.04
N LEU A 296 -21.71 -41.54 -23.91
CA LEU A 296 -21.63 -42.36 -22.70
C LEU A 296 -20.52 -41.91 -21.74
N LEU A 297 -19.63 -41.00 -22.17
CA LEU A 297 -18.54 -40.52 -21.35
C LEU A 297 -19.04 -39.48 -20.35
N GLY A 298 -18.36 -39.39 -19.21
CA GLY A 298 -18.53 -38.33 -18.22
C GLY A 298 -17.99 -36.96 -18.70
N GLU A 299 -17.85 -36.03 -17.80
CA GLU A 299 -17.27 -34.71 -18.11
C GLU A 299 -15.74 -34.73 -18.10
N GLY A 300 -15.13 -35.73 -17.44
CA GLY A 300 -13.69 -35.84 -17.28
C GLY A 300 -13.15 -34.87 -16.25
N THR A 301 -11.83 -34.64 -16.28
CA THR A 301 -11.14 -33.76 -15.34
C THR A 301 -11.14 -32.32 -15.86
N ASN A 302 -11.72 -31.41 -15.07
CA ASN A 302 -11.52 -29.97 -15.27
C ASN A 302 -10.27 -29.52 -14.49
N TRP A 303 -9.15 -29.47 -15.15
CA TRP A 303 -7.86 -29.14 -14.53
C TRP A 303 -7.81 -27.75 -13.92
N GLN A 304 -8.66 -26.81 -14.38
CA GLN A 304 -8.74 -25.49 -13.78
C GLN A 304 -9.44 -25.56 -12.40
N ASP A 305 -10.50 -26.36 -12.25
CA ASP A 305 -11.18 -26.55 -10.96
C ASP A 305 -10.29 -27.28 -9.94
N GLU A 306 -9.43 -28.18 -10.42
CA GLU A 306 -8.51 -28.92 -9.56
C GLU A 306 -7.29 -28.08 -9.11
N LEU A 307 -6.86 -27.14 -9.94
CA LEU A 307 -5.69 -26.32 -9.66
C LEU A 307 -6.03 -25.00 -8.93
N PHE A 308 -7.23 -24.48 -9.12
CA PHE A 308 -7.66 -23.20 -8.56
C PHE A 308 -8.82 -23.36 -7.60
N SER A 309 -8.73 -22.70 -6.47
CA SER A 309 -9.77 -22.70 -5.44
C SER A 309 -9.96 -21.32 -4.84
N LYS A 310 -11.04 -21.13 -4.10
CA LYS A 310 -11.22 -19.93 -3.28
C LYS A 310 -10.13 -19.87 -2.22
N ALA A 311 -9.52 -18.71 -2.07
CA ALA A 311 -8.41 -18.47 -1.16
C ALA A 311 -8.75 -17.38 -0.15
N PHE A 312 -8.40 -17.60 1.11
CA PHE A 312 -8.61 -16.65 2.19
C PHE A 312 -7.46 -15.66 2.28
N MET A 313 -7.77 -14.42 2.65
CA MET A 313 -6.77 -13.43 3.01
C MET A 313 -7.20 -12.60 4.21
N THR A 314 -6.24 -12.23 5.04
CA THR A 314 -6.45 -11.34 6.18
C THR A 314 -5.30 -10.35 6.33
N SER A 315 -5.62 -9.14 6.73
CA SER A 315 -4.64 -8.08 7.00
C SER A 315 -5.03 -7.33 8.25
N HIS A 316 -4.07 -7.14 9.14
CA HIS A 316 -4.22 -6.40 10.39
C HIS A 316 -3.09 -5.40 10.51
N ASN A 317 -3.43 -4.16 10.78
CA ASN A 317 -2.49 -3.08 10.92
C ASN A 317 -2.86 -2.21 12.11
N ILE A 318 -1.92 -2.01 13.02
CA ILE A 318 -2.07 -1.12 14.16
C ILE A 318 -1.02 -0.03 14.07
N SER A 319 -1.42 1.20 14.32
CA SER A 319 -0.49 2.33 14.38
C SER A 319 -0.80 3.24 15.55
N VAL A 320 0.25 3.82 16.10
CA VAL A 320 0.20 4.82 17.18
C VAL A 320 1.03 6.01 16.75
N SER A 321 0.44 7.19 16.70
CA SER A 321 1.15 8.42 16.37
C SER A 321 0.73 9.56 17.27
N GLY A 322 1.65 10.47 17.56
CA GLY A 322 1.39 11.61 18.42
C GLY A 322 2.66 12.41 18.67
N GLY A 323 2.61 13.28 19.66
CA GLY A 323 3.77 14.08 20.07
C GLY A 323 3.41 15.45 20.59
N ASN A 324 4.42 16.24 20.76
CA ASN A 324 4.29 17.65 21.15
C ASN A 324 5.11 18.53 20.17
N ASN A 325 5.19 19.83 20.43
CA ASN A 325 5.92 20.76 19.56
C ASN A 325 7.43 20.48 19.44
N LYS A 326 7.99 19.63 20.31
CA LYS A 326 9.43 19.29 20.29
C LYS A 326 9.70 17.89 19.77
N THR A 327 8.85 16.93 20.08
CA THR A 327 9.06 15.53 19.73
C THR A 327 7.78 14.93 19.19
N THR A 328 7.86 14.36 18.00
CA THR A 328 6.77 13.62 17.37
C THR A 328 7.21 12.18 17.12
N TYR A 329 6.27 11.26 17.18
CA TYR A 329 6.53 9.84 16.98
C TYR A 329 5.40 9.16 16.21
N ALA A 330 5.77 8.13 15.46
CA ALA A 330 4.84 7.19 14.83
C ALA A 330 5.42 5.79 14.90
N PHE A 331 4.61 4.85 15.37
CA PHE A 331 4.91 3.42 15.40
C PHE A 331 3.82 2.67 14.67
N SER A 332 4.16 1.68 13.88
CA SER A 332 3.19 0.79 13.26
C SER A 332 3.66 -0.65 13.27
N GLY A 333 2.68 -1.56 13.29
CA GLY A 333 2.87 -2.98 13.13
C GLY A 333 1.80 -3.54 12.21
N GLY A 334 2.20 -4.31 11.20
CA GLY A 334 1.30 -4.88 10.21
C GLY A 334 1.54 -6.36 10.00
N PHE A 335 0.47 -7.10 9.83
CA PHE A 335 0.45 -8.51 9.49
C PHE A 335 -0.48 -8.72 8.29
N LEU A 336 0.01 -9.41 7.27
CA LEU A 336 -0.73 -9.85 6.10
C LEU A 336 -0.52 -11.35 5.93
N ASP A 337 -1.61 -12.08 5.77
CA ASP A 337 -1.61 -13.50 5.39
C ASP A 337 -2.58 -13.67 4.22
N GLN A 338 -2.06 -14.10 3.09
CA GLN A 338 -2.79 -14.22 1.83
C GLN A 338 -2.51 -15.59 1.22
N ASP A 339 -3.51 -16.46 1.21
CA ASP A 339 -3.46 -17.65 0.39
C ASP A 339 -3.69 -17.29 -1.08
N GLY A 340 -3.00 -17.96 -1.98
CA GLY A 340 -3.21 -17.81 -3.43
C GLY A 340 -4.33 -18.73 -3.91
N ILE A 341 -5.06 -18.28 -4.93
CA ILE A 341 -6.10 -19.10 -5.58
C ILE A 341 -5.52 -20.33 -6.27
N ALA A 342 -4.25 -20.31 -6.66
CA ALA A 342 -3.55 -21.44 -7.24
C ALA A 342 -2.94 -22.33 -6.15
N LEU A 343 -3.07 -23.64 -6.29
CA LEU A 343 -2.65 -24.66 -5.32
C LEU A 343 -1.20 -24.44 -4.86
N GLY A 344 -0.99 -24.46 -3.54
CA GLY A 344 0.35 -24.35 -2.92
C GLY A 344 0.97 -22.96 -2.98
N SER A 345 0.22 -21.93 -3.39
CA SER A 345 0.71 -20.54 -3.40
C SER A 345 0.20 -19.77 -2.18
N SER A 346 1.08 -18.97 -1.56
CA SER A 346 0.72 -18.11 -0.44
C SER A 346 1.75 -17.01 -0.23
N PHE A 347 1.35 -15.96 0.47
CA PHE A 347 2.22 -14.85 0.87
C PHE A 347 1.86 -14.38 2.28
N ARG A 348 2.87 -14.31 3.15
CA ARG A 348 2.74 -13.77 4.50
C ARG A 348 3.76 -12.66 4.72
N ARG A 349 3.36 -11.58 5.36
CA ARG A 349 4.25 -10.47 5.72
C ARG A 349 3.99 -10.00 7.14
N LEU A 350 5.07 -9.85 7.89
CA LEU A 350 5.13 -9.12 9.16
C LEU A 350 5.95 -7.85 8.93
N SER A 351 5.46 -6.70 9.34
CA SER A 351 6.15 -5.42 9.23
C SER A 351 6.08 -4.64 10.54
N LEU A 352 7.17 -3.97 10.89
CA LEU A 352 7.27 -3.08 12.04
C LEU A 352 7.95 -1.79 11.58
N ARG A 353 7.48 -0.66 12.10
CA ARG A 353 8.02 0.65 11.77
C ARG A 353 8.04 1.56 12.98
N ALA A 354 9.07 2.39 13.06
CA ALA A 354 9.22 3.41 14.09
C ALA A 354 9.82 4.68 13.48
N ASN A 355 9.16 5.81 13.68
CA ASN A 355 9.64 7.14 13.30
C ASN A 355 9.60 8.04 14.53
N ILE A 356 10.70 8.72 14.78
CA ILE A 356 10.83 9.71 15.88
C ILE A 356 11.57 10.91 15.31
N ASP A 357 10.97 12.09 15.42
CA ASP A 357 11.58 13.37 15.08
C ASP A 357 11.59 14.26 16.33
N THR A 358 12.72 14.91 16.66
CA THR A 358 12.84 15.72 17.88
C THR A 358 13.63 16.99 17.67
N GLU A 359 13.17 18.07 18.26
CA GLU A 359 13.91 19.32 18.44
C GLU A 359 14.76 19.21 19.71
N ILE A 360 16.06 18.90 19.53
CA ILE A 360 17.02 18.73 20.63
C ILE A 360 17.32 20.10 21.25
N LYS A 361 17.48 21.10 20.42
CA LYS A 361 17.65 22.53 20.74
C LYS A 361 16.93 23.34 19.67
N SER A 362 16.64 24.62 19.91
CA SER A 362 16.00 25.51 18.94
C SER A 362 16.73 25.62 17.59
N TRP A 363 18.02 25.31 17.58
CA TRP A 363 18.87 25.30 16.39
C TRP A 363 19.24 23.90 15.89
N LEU A 364 18.90 22.82 16.64
CA LEU A 364 19.30 21.45 16.35
C LEU A 364 18.10 20.52 16.40
N ARG A 365 17.79 19.86 15.29
CA ARG A 365 16.80 18.79 15.17
C ARG A 365 17.48 17.47 14.82
N GLY A 366 16.85 16.38 15.18
CA GLY A 366 17.29 15.06 14.80
C GLY A 366 16.11 14.10 14.69
N GLY A 367 16.31 13.04 13.92
CA GLY A 367 15.28 12.04 13.76
C GLY A 367 15.86 10.66 13.44
N VAL A 368 15.04 9.66 13.71
CA VAL A 368 15.34 8.25 13.45
C VAL A 368 14.12 7.63 12.78
N ASN A 369 14.35 6.96 11.66
CA ASN A 369 13.38 6.11 10.99
C ASN A 369 13.93 4.69 10.96
N PHE A 370 13.14 3.75 11.42
CA PHE A 370 13.46 2.33 11.41
C PHE A 370 12.30 1.56 10.80
N SER A 371 12.59 0.59 9.95
CA SER A 371 11.61 -0.38 9.50
C SER A 371 12.22 -1.78 9.43
N PHE A 372 11.43 -2.74 9.81
CA PHE A 372 11.69 -4.17 9.71
C PHE A 372 10.53 -4.81 8.95
N ALA A 373 10.85 -5.70 8.03
CA ALA A 373 9.84 -6.55 7.40
C ALA A 373 10.41 -7.95 7.18
N GLU A 374 9.57 -8.94 7.47
CA GLU A 374 9.80 -10.32 7.08
C GLU A 374 8.64 -10.78 6.21
N SER A 375 8.94 -11.34 5.05
CA SER A 375 7.96 -11.96 4.18
C SER A 375 8.34 -13.39 3.82
N LYS A 376 7.32 -14.25 3.71
CA LYS A 376 7.44 -15.61 3.23
C LYS A 376 6.46 -15.80 2.07
N GLN A 377 6.97 -16.23 0.93
CA GLN A 377 6.22 -16.57 -0.26
C GLN A 377 6.37 -18.04 -0.57
N ASN A 378 5.27 -18.72 -0.85
CA ASN A 378 5.27 -20.06 -1.40
C ASN A 378 4.74 -19.99 -2.84
N VAL A 379 5.38 -20.71 -3.75
CA VAL A 379 5.03 -20.77 -5.17
C VAL A 379 4.92 -22.24 -5.56
N GLY A 380 3.84 -22.91 -5.14
CA GLY A 380 3.57 -24.31 -5.52
C GLY A 380 3.22 -24.44 -6.99
N THR A 381 2.44 -23.47 -7.49
CA THR A 381 2.01 -23.40 -8.90
C THR A 381 2.73 -22.27 -9.60
N ASP A 382 3.56 -22.60 -10.57
CA ASP A 382 4.24 -21.66 -11.46
C ASP A 382 3.50 -21.52 -12.81
N ASN A 383 3.97 -20.63 -13.68
CA ASN A 383 3.36 -20.40 -15.00
C ASN A 383 3.36 -21.66 -15.87
N ASN A 384 4.38 -22.49 -15.77
CA ASN A 384 4.45 -23.74 -16.55
C ASN A 384 3.41 -24.73 -16.05
N THR A 385 3.18 -24.83 -14.75
CA THR A 385 2.14 -25.68 -14.16
C THR A 385 0.73 -25.21 -14.58
N ILE A 386 0.50 -23.88 -14.65
CA ILE A 386 -0.76 -23.31 -15.16
C ILE A 386 -0.95 -23.67 -16.63
N MET A 387 0.08 -23.51 -17.46
CA MET A 387 0.03 -23.92 -18.88
C MET A 387 -0.22 -25.41 -19.02
N SER A 388 0.41 -26.24 -18.17
CA SER A 388 0.15 -27.68 -18.16
C SER A 388 -1.32 -27.99 -17.86
N ALA A 389 -1.96 -27.28 -16.92
CA ALA A 389 -3.38 -27.46 -16.64
C ALA A 389 -4.31 -27.09 -17.80
N LEU A 390 -3.90 -26.13 -18.65
CA LEU A 390 -4.71 -25.73 -19.82
C LEU A 390 -4.59 -26.69 -20.98
N ILE A 391 -3.47 -27.40 -21.12
CA ILE A 391 -3.24 -28.31 -22.24
C ILE A 391 -3.38 -29.80 -21.87
N GLN A 392 -3.51 -30.12 -20.58
CA GLN A 392 -3.69 -31.49 -20.13
C GLN A 392 -5.06 -32.02 -20.57
N GLN A 393 -5.08 -33.29 -20.96
CA GLN A 393 -6.29 -33.97 -21.46
C GLN A 393 -7.30 -34.21 -20.34
N PRO A 394 -8.60 -34.03 -20.61
CA PRO A 394 -9.65 -34.34 -19.65
C PRO A 394 -9.86 -35.87 -19.40
N THR A 395 -9.14 -36.70 -20.14
CA THR A 395 -9.11 -38.16 -19.97
C THR A 395 -8.28 -38.63 -18.78
N VAL A 396 -7.32 -37.80 -18.34
CA VAL A 396 -6.39 -38.09 -17.25
C VAL A 396 -7.06 -37.70 -15.93
N ALA A 397 -7.11 -38.63 -14.98
CA ALA A 397 -7.59 -38.32 -13.63
C ALA A 397 -6.51 -37.59 -12.80
N VAL A 398 -6.92 -36.87 -11.74
CA VAL A 398 -5.96 -36.26 -10.83
C VAL A 398 -5.18 -37.34 -10.07
N THR A 399 -5.90 -38.35 -9.61
CA THR A 399 -5.34 -39.48 -8.84
C THR A 399 -5.86 -40.78 -9.37
N SER A 400 -5.00 -41.79 -9.36
CA SER A 400 -5.35 -43.21 -9.60
C SER A 400 -6.15 -43.79 -8.42
N PRO A 401 -6.82 -44.93 -8.59
CA PRO A 401 -7.60 -45.58 -7.53
C PRO A 401 -6.80 -45.96 -6.27
N ASP A 402 -5.48 -46.09 -6.39
CA ASP A 402 -4.56 -46.38 -5.27
C ASP A 402 -4.15 -45.10 -4.49
N GLY A 403 -4.63 -43.91 -4.92
CA GLY A 403 -4.33 -42.62 -4.30
C GLY A 403 -3.04 -41.95 -4.80
N SER A 404 -2.28 -42.61 -5.69
CA SER A 404 -1.14 -41.94 -6.35
C SER A 404 -1.61 -40.92 -7.40
N PHE A 405 -0.77 -39.92 -7.73
CA PHE A 405 -1.10 -39.01 -8.82
C PHE A 405 -1.06 -39.76 -10.15
N ASP A 406 -2.12 -39.62 -10.93
CA ASP A 406 -2.22 -40.17 -12.28
C ASP A 406 -1.47 -39.25 -13.29
N GLY A 407 -1.34 -39.71 -14.51
CA GLY A 407 -0.63 -38.95 -15.56
C GLY A 407 -1.01 -39.38 -16.95
N PRO A 408 -0.52 -38.66 -17.98
CA PRO A 408 -0.81 -38.95 -19.37
C PRO A 408 -0.20 -40.29 -19.81
N ASP A 409 -0.81 -40.86 -20.83
CA ASP A 409 -0.31 -42.00 -21.60
C ASP A 409 0.42 -41.56 -22.90
N ASP A 410 0.47 -40.27 -23.17
CA ASP A 410 1.15 -39.64 -24.31
C ASP A 410 2.38 -38.84 -23.86
N VAL A 411 3.52 -39.10 -24.49
CA VAL A 411 4.79 -38.42 -24.21
C VAL A 411 4.78 -36.93 -24.52
N TRP A 412 3.88 -36.47 -25.39
CA TRP A 412 3.75 -35.06 -25.75
C TRP A 412 2.87 -34.25 -24.80
N MET A 413 2.12 -34.92 -23.96
CA MET A 413 1.30 -34.26 -22.94
C MET A 413 2.14 -33.85 -21.74
N PRO A 414 1.76 -32.77 -21.04
CA PRO A 414 2.46 -32.36 -19.82
C PRO A 414 2.25 -33.33 -18.66
N GLU A 415 3.02 -33.21 -17.63
CA GLU A 415 2.83 -33.86 -16.34
C GLU A 415 1.52 -33.41 -15.69
N ASN A 416 1.05 -34.20 -14.72
CA ASN A 416 -0.08 -33.86 -13.87
C ASN A 416 0.20 -32.53 -13.11
N PRO A 417 -0.52 -31.43 -13.40
CA PRO A 417 -0.24 -30.13 -12.81
C PRO A 417 -0.52 -30.09 -11.31
N VAL A 418 -1.55 -30.79 -10.84
CA VAL A 418 -1.89 -30.90 -9.42
C VAL A 418 -0.83 -31.70 -8.67
N GLY A 419 -0.39 -32.80 -9.27
CA GLY A 419 0.72 -33.60 -8.74
C GLY A 419 1.98 -32.77 -8.58
N LEU A 420 2.39 -32.05 -9.62
CA LEU A 420 3.58 -31.19 -9.56
C LEU A 420 3.45 -30.08 -8.50
N ALA A 421 2.32 -29.39 -8.44
CA ALA A 421 2.08 -28.34 -7.46
C ALA A 421 2.11 -28.87 -6.02
N SER A 422 1.70 -30.13 -5.81
CA SER A 422 1.63 -30.77 -4.49
C SER A 422 2.98 -31.25 -3.97
N ILE A 423 3.85 -31.77 -4.85
CA ILE A 423 5.14 -32.34 -4.43
C ILE A 423 6.29 -31.34 -4.40
N ARG A 424 6.16 -30.23 -5.12
CA ARG A 424 7.20 -29.18 -5.17
C ARG A 424 7.19 -28.34 -3.90
N THR A 425 8.39 -28.00 -3.45
CA THR A 425 8.60 -26.95 -2.48
C THR A 425 9.32 -25.78 -3.17
N ASN A 426 8.71 -24.61 -3.18
CA ASN A 426 9.28 -23.40 -3.77
C ASN A 426 9.00 -22.22 -2.83
N ASN A 427 9.94 -21.96 -1.94
CA ASN A 427 9.81 -20.99 -0.86
C ASN A 427 10.81 -19.86 -1.03
N ASN A 428 10.33 -18.65 -0.84
CA ASN A 428 11.16 -17.46 -0.78
C ASN A 428 10.90 -16.70 0.51
N ARG A 429 11.92 -16.59 1.38
CA ARG A 429 11.84 -15.82 2.64
C ARG A 429 12.76 -14.64 2.54
N LYS A 430 12.20 -13.45 2.72
CA LYS A 430 12.91 -12.18 2.69
C LYS A 430 12.83 -11.52 4.06
N THR A 431 13.96 -10.98 4.51
CA THR A 431 14.03 -10.14 5.70
C THR A 431 14.69 -8.82 5.30
N ASN A 432 14.02 -7.72 5.56
CA ASN A 432 14.51 -6.38 5.27
C ASN A 432 14.65 -5.58 6.56
N PHE A 433 15.79 -4.90 6.72
CA PHE A 433 16.03 -3.90 7.75
C PHE A 433 16.38 -2.59 7.05
N ARG A 434 15.64 -1.53 7.35
CA ARG A 434 15.94 -0.19 6.86
C ARG A 434 16.06 0.76 8.04
N PHE A 435 17.10 1.56 7.99
CA PHE A 435 17.41 2.53 9.02
C PHE A 435 17.83 3.85 8.37
N ASN A 436 17.32 4.94 8.91
CA ASN A 436 17.73 6.29 8.54
C ASN A 436 17.79 7.13 9.81
N THR A 437 18.86 7.86 10.00
CA THR A 437 18.99 8.84 11.08
C THR A 437 19.61 10.12 10.55
N TYR A 438 19.16 11.24 11.05
CA TYR A 438 19.67 12.54 10.65
C TYR A 438 19.83 13.49 11.84
N LEU A 439 20.78 14.43 11.68
CA LEU A 439 20.89 15.63 12.48
C LEU A 439 20.85 16.83 11.55
N GLU A 440 20.06 17.81 11.89
CA GLU A 440 19.89 19.05 11.14
C GLU A 440 20.10 20.25 12.05
N ALA A 441 21.08 21.08 11.73
CA ALA A 441 21.46 22.26 12.49
C ALA A 441 21.21 23.55 11.69
N ASN A 442 20.41 24.45 12.25
CA ASN A 442 20.25 25.80 11.75
C ASN A 442 21.45 26.66 12.24
N LEU A 443 22.49 26.78 11.42
CA LEU A 443 23.74 27.45 11.78
C LEU A 443 23.58 28.96 11.86
N LEU A 444 22.86 29.54 10.90
CA LEU A 444 22.54 30.95 10.78
C LEU A 444 21.16 31.11 10.16
N LYS A 445 20.61 32.32 10.14
CA LYS A 445 19.34 32.60 9.46
C LYS A 445 19.46 32.23 7.97
N GLY A 446 18.67 31.25 7.56
CA GLY A 446 18.65 30.73 6.20
C GLY A 446 19.76 29.72 5.88
N LEU A 447 20.71 29.44 6.77
CA LEU A 447 21.79 28.47 6.57
C LEU A 447 21.57 27.22 7.44
N THR A 448 21.32 26.10 6.81
CA THR A 448 21.04 24.82 7.46
C THR A 448 22.07 23.77 7.02
N PHE A 449 22.62 23.05 7.98
CA PHE A 449 23.47 21.87 7.74
C PHE A 449 22.74 20.61 8.19
N LYS A 450 22.65 19.62 7.30
CA LYS A 450 22.05 18.31 7.58
C LYS A 450 23.08 17.23 7.32
N THR A 451 23.27 16.34 8.29
CA THR A 451 24.01 15.08 8.11
C THR A 451 23.05 13.91 8.30
N GLU A 452 23.13 12.91 7.44
CA GLU A 452 22.18 11.82 7.36
C GLU A 452 22.90 10.51 7.07
N LEU A 453 22.64 9.49 7.90
CA LEU A 453 23.13 8.12 7.72
C LEU A 453 21.94 7.21 7.43
N SER A 454 22.04 6.47 6.33
CA SER A 454 21.01 5.54 5.89
C SER A 454 21.60 4.14 5.67
N ALA A 455 20.78 3.11 5.94
CA ALA A 455 21.12 1.72 5.62
C ALA A 455 19.86 0.97 5.14
N ASP A 456 20.04 0.08 4.17
CA ASP A 456 19.04 -0.87 3.70
C ASP A 456 19.69 -2.25 3.54
N TRP A 457 19.29 -3.20 4.37
CA TRP A 457 19.83 -4.54 4.39
C TRP A 457 18.75 -5.54 4.06
N ASN A 458 18.97 -6.30 2.99
CA ASN A 458 18.07 -7.33 2.50
C ASN A 458 18.73 -8.70 2.58
N PHE A 459 18.02 -9.63 3.19
CA PHE A 459 18.41 -11.04 3.28
C PHE A 459 17.33 -11.87 2.60
N ASN A 460 17.69 -12.51 1.49
CA ASN A 460 16.79 -13.35 0.72
C ASN A 460 17.26 -14.80 0.80
N ASN A 461 16.35 -15.70 1.19
CA ASN A 461 16.57 -17.13 1.22
C ASN A 461 15.56 -17.79 0.29
N TYR A 462 16.02 -18.26 -0.84
CA TYR A 462 15.24 -19.02 -1.80
C TYR A 462 15.54 -20.50 -1.66
N TYR A 463 14.49 -21.32 -1.54
CA TYR A 463 14.60 -22.78 -1.48
C TYR A 463 13.64 -23.40 -2.46
N TYR A 464 14.18 -24.21 -3.37
CA TYR A 464 13.43 -25.03 -4.31
C TYR A 464 13.79 -26.48 -4.10
N TYR A 465 12.77 -27.34 -4.04
CA TYR A 465 12.95 -28.79 -3.99
C TYR A 465 11.87 -29.46 -4.84
N GLN A 466 12.29 -30.39 -5.69
CA GLN A 466 11.43 -31.29 -6.45
C GLN A 466 11.94 -32.72 -6.23
N PRO A 467 11.10 -33.60 -5.64
CA PRO A 467 11.43 -35.02 -5.52
C PRO A 467 11.38 -35.70 -6.88
N ASP A 468 11.84 -36.94 -6.92
CA ASP A 468 11.51 -37.89 -7.97
C ASP A 468 9.99 -38.15 -8.00
N TYR A 469 9.45 -38.39 -9.17
CA TYR A 469 8.01 -38.67 -9.32
C TYR A 469 7.75 -39.57 -10.53
N GLN A 470 6.60 -40.22 -10.48
CA GLN A 470 6.01 -40.93 -11.61
C GLN A 470 4.53 -40.56 -11.69
N PHE A 471 4.11 -39.99 -12.81
CA PHE A 471 2.74 -39.63 -13.14
C PHE A 471 2.39 -40.28 -14.49
N GLY A 472 1.70 -41.44 -14.49
CA GLY A 472 1.51 -42.22 -15.69
C GLY A 472 2.86 -42.63 -16.31
N ILE A 473 3.07 -42.29 -17.60
CA ILE A 473 4.35 -42.52 -18.29
C ILE A 473 5.39 -41.42 -18.04
N LYS A 474 4.99 -40.29 -17.40
CA LYS A 474 5.92 -39.20 -17.06
C LYS A 474 6.67 -39.53 -15.78
N THR A 475 7.97 -39.63 -15.91
CA THR A 475 8.86 -39.95 -14.79
C THR A 475 9.97 -38.93 -14.68
N SER A 476 10.36 -38.64 -13.47
CA SER A 476 11.59 -37.93 -13.15
C SER A 476 12.32 -38.70 -12.04
N ASP A 477 13.43 -39.32 -12.39
CA ASP A 477 14.29 -40.03 -11.42
C ASP A 477 15.24 -39.08 -10.70
N THR A 478 15.22 -37.80 -11.09
CA THR A 478 16.15 -36.79 -10.57
C THR A 478 15.48 -35.99 -9.47
N ARG A 479 16.08 -36.03 -8.28
CA ARG A 479 15.76 -35.13 -7.17
C ARG A 479 16.54 -33.83 -7.33
N THR A 480 15.85 -32.74 -7.51
CA THR A 480 16.47 -31.43 -7.66
C THR A 480 16.29 -30.61 -6.38
N SER A 481 17.41 -30.11 -5.84
CA SER A 481 17.39 -29.15 -4.74
C SER A 481 18.23 -27.94 -5.09
N ARG A 482 17.66 -26.77 -4.92
CA ARG A 482 18.35 -25.48 -5.09
C ARG A 482 18.13 -24.63 -3.85
N TRP A 483 19.23 -24.17 -3.28
CA TRP A 483 19.21 -23.23 -2.18
C TRP A 483 20.07 -22.02 -2.53
N THR A 484 19.45 -20.83 -2.51
CA THR A 484 20.13 -19.57 -2.82
C THR A 484 19.93 -18.62 -1.66
N LYS A 485 21.02 -18.05 -1.17
CA LYS A 485 21.01 -16.93 -0.21
C LYS A 485 21.60 -15.71 -0.88
N THR A 486 20.82 -14.66 -0.98
CA THR A 486 21.26 -13.37 -1.49
C THR A 486 21.20 -12.35 -0.37
N ASN A 487 22.30 -11.69 -0.08
CA ASN A 487 22.39 -10.65 0.93
C ASN A 487 22.81 -9.35 0.27
N THR A 488 21.96 -8.34 0.32
CA THR A 488 22.29 -7.00 -0.15
C THR A 488 22.39 -6.07 1.04
N LYS A 489 23.52 -5.38 1.16
CA LYS A 489 23.74 -4.40 2.21
C LYS A 489 24.13 -3.08 1.57
N TYR A 490 23.25 -2.11 1.68
CA TYR A 490 23.49 -0.74 1.25
C TYR A 490 23.59 0.17 2.45
N TRP A 491 24.52 1.12 2.41
CA TRP A 491 24.54 2.25 3.32
C TRP A 491 24.96 3.51 2.59
N SER A 492 24.51 4.66 3.09
CA SER A 492 24.93 5.96 2.59
C SER A 492 25.07 6.97 3.73
N TRP A 493 26.05 7.84 3.60
CA TRP A 493 26.25 8.98 4.48
C TRP A 493 26.23 10.26 3.64
N ARG A 494 25.34 11.16 3.96
CA ARG A 494 25.11 12.42 3.24
C ARG A 494 25.34 13.60 4.16
N ASN A 495 26.00 14.64 3.64
CA ASN A 495 26.18 15.92 4.28
C ASN A 495 25.70 17.01 3.33
N ILE A 496 24.75 17.83 3.76
CA ILE A 496 24.07 18.80 2.93
C ILE A 496 24.09 20.14 3.63
N LEU A 497 24.58 21.16 2.95
CA LEU A 497 24.55 22.56 3.37
C LEU A 497 23.58 23.30 2.46
N THR A 498 22.52 23.84 3.02
CA THR A 498 21.49 24.58 2.28
C THR A 498 21.43 26.01 2.77
N TYR A 499 21.50 26.96 1.83
CA TYR A 499 21.23 28.38 2.08
C TYR A 499 19.94 28.77 1.37
N ASN A 500 18.96 29.27 2.13
CA ASN A 500 17.67 29.72 1.61
C ASN A 500 17.35 31.11 2.22
N ASN A 501 17.24 32.12 1.38
CA ASN A 501 16.92 33.47 1.84
C ASN A 501 16.15 34.24 0.76
N THR A 502 15.26 35.12 1.23
CA THR A 502 14.51 36.03 0.38
C THR A 502 15.05 37.46 0.58
N PHE A 503 15.60 38.05 -0.48
CA PHE A 503 16.12 39.39 -0.49
C PHE A 503 15.08 40.36 -1.06
N ALA A 504 14.95 41.54 -0.40
CA ALA A 504 14.04 42.61 -0.81
C ALA A 504 12.59 42.13 -1.05
N GLU A 505 12.14 41.06 -0.34
CA GLU A 505 10.79 40.44 -0.47
C GLU A 505 10.42 39.97 -1.89
N LYS A 506 11.40 39.96 -2.81
CA LYS A 506 11.19 39.65 -4.24
C LYS A 506 12.13 38.58 -4.81
N HIS A 507 13.33 38.48 -4.25
CA HIS A 507 14.36 37.57 -4.80
C HIS A 507 14.58 36.39 -3.85
N ASN A 508 14.11 35.24 -4.23
CA ASN A 508 14.29 33.98 -3.49
C ASN A 508 15.55 33.28 -4.02
N ILE A 509 16.54 33.09 -3.16
CA ILE A 509 17.79 32.39 -3.48
C ILE A 509 17.84 31.11 -2.65
N ASN A 510 17.90 29.96 -3.33
CA ASN A 510 18.15 28.68 -2.73
C ASN A 510 19.44 28.10 -3.34
N VAL A 511 20.43 27.85 -2.51
CA VAL A 511 21.69 27.20 -2.90
C VAL A 511 21.91 25.99 -2.01
N MET A 512 22.19 24.85 -2.63
CA MET A 512 22.47 23.62 -1.94
C MET A 512 23.81 23.04 -2.40
N VAL A 513 24.64 22.66 -1.45
CA VAL A 513 25.88 21.92 -1.67
C VAL A 513 25.82 20.64 -0.87
N GLY A 514 26.02 19.50 -1.52
CA GLY A 514 25.94 18.19 -0.88
C GLY A 514 27.13 17.31 -1.20
N GLN A 515 27.44 16.43 -0.26
CA GLN A 515 28.39 15.32 -0.41
C GLN A 515 27.67 14.05 -0.02
N GLU A 516 27.79 13.01 -0.85
CA GLU A 516 27.31 11.66 -0.55
C GLU A 516 28.46 10.66 -0.66
N MET A 517 28.53 9.77 0.33
CA MET A 517 29.33 8.57 0.30
C MET A 517 28.37 7.39 0.45
N SER A 518 28.46 6.41 -0.44
CA SER A 518 27.60 5.22 -0.38
C SER A 518 28.38 3.97 -0.77
N HIS A 519 27.93 2.85 -0.24
CA HIS A 519 28.48 1.54 -0.57
C HIS A 519 27.36 0.51 -0.66
N SER A 520 27.40 -0.31 -1.71
CA SER A 520 26.50 -1.44 -1.90
C SER A 520 27.33 -2.72 -1.96
N GLN A 521 26.97 -3.69 -1.17
CA GLN A 521 27.58 -5.01 -1.15
C GLN A 521 26.52 -6.04 -1.48
N LEU A 522 26.76 -6.80 -2.54
CA LEU A 522 25.98 -7.98 -2.90
C LEU A 522 26.77 -9.23 -2.54
N GLY A 523 26.18 -10.09 -1.72
CA GLY A 523 26.69 -11.43 -1.43
C GLY A 523 25.67 -12.45 -1.92
N ASP A 524 26.10 -13.37 -2.79
CA ASP A 524 25.26 -14.46 -3.25
C ASP A 524 25.95 -15.80 -2.98
N THR A 525 25.17 -16.77 -2.52
CA THR A 525 25.61 -18.15 -2.28
C THR A 525 24.53 -19.09 -2.76
N SER A 526 24.82 -19.85 -3.81
CA SER A 526 23.89 -20.84 -4.34
C SER A 526 24.47 -22.25 -4.17
N ARG A 527 23.61 -23.17 -3.77
CA ARG A 527 23.92 -24.60 -3.70
C ARG A 527 22.90 -25.39 -4.50
N TYR A 528 23.39 -26.16 -5.45
CA TYR A 528 22.61 -27.09 -6.25
C TYR A 528 22.95 -28.52 -5.88
N SER A 529 21.95 -29.40 -5.88
CA SER A 529 22.12 -30.83 -5.76
C SER A 529 21.14 -31.53 -6.70
N HIS A 530 21.66 -32.42 -7.52
CA HIS A 530 20.89 -33.34 -8.34
C HIS A 530 21.29 -34.75 -7.90
N ARG A 531 20.33 -35.59 -7.57
CA ARG A 531 20.55 -36.99 -7.16
C ARG A 531 19.47 -37.87 -7.75
#